data_bd95c1ea35bf6f193dea55b8ff9b17ca
#
_entry.id   bd95c1ea35bf6f193dea55b8ff9b17ca
#
_cell.length_a   1.000
_cell.length_b   1.000
_cell.length_c   1.000
_cell.angle_alpha   90.00
_cell.angle_beta   90.00
_cell.angle_gamma   90.00
#
_symmetry.space_group_name_H-M   'P 1'
#
loop_
_entity.id
_entity.type
_entity.pdbx_description
1 polymer ?
#
loop_
_entity_poly.entity_id
_entity_poly.type
_entity_poly.pdbx_seq_one_letter_code
_entity_poly.pdbx_strand_id
1 'polypeptide(L)'
;RLVFISSITMLLVSPIGHISWDIDSHFKFAISSSSVAYVGLSEPELEVLTNGADFIQNTDTYVQNTEKINTLNKNSDAIIKYIDHNISLTALPSGVMIALLRLFGANFFVIYKLGQIPIVLIYSLCCYFAMRRLHSGKMILAVVAMFPTSLFIASNYSYDTWVIGFVMIGMAYFVGNCQEKGVVSTKDTIIMVIAFAIAIIPKQIYLAFLVIPFLMKQDKIENKKKYYSICSMAFVIMLFDL
;
A
#
# COMPACT_ATOMS: atom_id res chain seq x y z
N ARG A 1 -7.17 3.95 -15.86
CA ARG A 1 -6.00 3.96 -16.76
C ARG A 1 -5.05 5.13 -16.47
N LEU A 2 -5.55 6.38 -16.42
CA LEU A 2 -4.71 7.57 -16.15
C LEU A 2 -3.94 7.43 -14.83
N VAL A 3 -4.60 7.10 -13.73
CA VAL A 3 -3.94 6.91 -12.42
C VAL A 3 -2.79 5.90 -12.52
N PHE A 4 -3.03 4.75 -13.16
CA PHE A 4 -1.99 3.74 -13.35
C PHE A 4 -0.80 4.26 -14.17
N ILE A 5 -1.08 4.88 -15.32
CA ILE A 5 -0.03 5.45 -16.18
C ILE A 5 0.76 6.51 -15.41
N SER A 6 0.07 7.44 -14.71
CA SER A 6 0.74 8.49 -13.94
C SER A 6 1.59 7.92 -12.80
N SER A 7 1.11 6.90 -12.09
CA SER A 7 1.88 6.25 -11.01
C SER A 7 3.10 5.50 -11.56
N ILE A 8 2.96 4.78 -12.68
CA ILE A 8 4.10 4.11 -13.34
C ILE A 8 5.10 5.15 -13.86
N THR A 9 4.63 6.23 -14.47
CA THR A 9 5.52 7.30 -14.94
C THR A 9 6.29 7.90 -13.75
N MET A 10 5.59 8.18 -12.65
CA MET A 10 6.22 8.68 -11.43
C MET A 10 7.28 7.72 -10.89
N LEU A 11 6.96 6.41 -10.84
CA LEU A 11 7.90 5.37 -10.45
C LEU A 11 9.16 5.36 -11.32
N LEU A 12 9.01 5.45 -12.64
CA LEU A 12 10.13 5.37 -13.59
C LEU A 12 10.99 6.64 -13.58
N VAL A 13 10.35 7.81 -13.43
CA VAL A 13 11.04 9.11 -13.44
C VAL A 13 11.65 9.45 -12.10
N SER A 14 11.10 8.95 -10.98
CA SER A 14 11.65 9.19 -9.64
C SER A 14 13.09 8.71 -9.56
N PRO A 15 14.05 9.61 -9.26
CA PRO A 15 15.46 9.24 -9.11
C PRO A 15 15.61 8.26 -7.93
N ILE A 16 16.57 7.34 -8.01
CA ILE A 16 16.81 6.35 -6.96
C ILE A 16 17.32 6.99 -5.67
N GLY A 17 18.08 8.08 -5.80
CA GLY A 17 18.57 8.83 -4.66
C GLY A 17 17.54 9.78 -4.04
N HIS A 18 16.32 9.85 -4.58
CA HIS A 18 15.26 10.70 -4.03
C HIS A 18 14.36 9.84 -3.15
N ILE A 19 14.48 10.03 -1.87
CA ILE A 19 13.87 9.19 -0.86
C ILE A 19 12.68 9.94 -0.29
N SER A 20 11.52 9.27 -0.29
CA SER A 20 10.39 9.74 0.50
C SER A 20 10.64 9.41 1.97
N TRP A 21 10.04 10.17 2.85
CA TRP A 21 10.07 9.91 4.28
C TRP A 21 9.72 8.45 4.55
N ASP A 22 10.48 7.79 5.42
CA ASP A 22 10.29 6.41 5.87
C ASP A 22 10.41 5.31 4.79
N ILE A 23 10.83 5.63 3.56
CA ILE A 23 10.97 4.62 2.49
C ILE A 23 11.98 3.52 2.87
N ASP A 24 12.97 3.89 3.65
CA ASP A 24 13.96 3.00 4.22
C ASP A 24 13.31 1.89 5.06
N SER A 25 12.51 2.30 6.03
CA SER A 25 11.77 1.38 6.89
C SER A 25 10.80 0.52 6.08
N HIS A 26 10.10 1.11 5.12
CA HIS A 26 9.15 0.38 4.29
C HIS A 26 9.81 -0.57 3.31
N PHE A 27 10.94 -0.20 2.74
CA PHE A 27 11.74 -1.10 1.89
C PHE A 27 12.31 -2.25 2.71
N LYS A 28 12.78 -2.00 3.94
CA LYS A 28 13.18 -3.03 4.89
C LYS A 28 12.06 -4.03 5.14
N PHE A 29 10.83 -3.59 5.40
CA PHE A 29 9.68 -4.48 5.54
C PHE A 29 9.39 -5.29 4.26
N ALA A 30 9.59 -4.71 3.08
CA ALA A 30 9.41 -5.42 1.82
C ALA A 30 10.47 -6.52 1.63
N ILE A 31 11.74 -6.24 1.96
CA ILE A 31 12.82 -7.23 1.95
C ILE A 31 12.53 -8.34 2.97
N SER A 32 12.17 -8.00 4.21
CA SER A 32 11.80 -8.98 5.25
C SER A 32 10.64 -9.86 4.79
N SER A 33 9.59 -9.24 4.23
CA SER A 33 8.42 -9.97 3.72
C SER A 33 8.73 -10.88 2.52
N SER A 34 9.82 -10.62 1.79
CA SER A 34 10.27 -11.49 0.69
C SER A 34 10.83 -12.83 1.17
N SER A 35 11.23 -12.93 2.44
CA SER A 35 11.74 -14.17 3.04
C SER A 35 10.69 -15.29 3.10
N VAL A 36 9.41 -14.96 3.03
CA VAL A 36 8.30 -15.94 2.93
C VAL A 36 8.47 -16.90 1.76
N ALA A 37 9.10 -16.45 0.67
CA ALA A 37 9.37 -17.29 -0.50
C ALA A 37 10.64 -18.16 -0.36
N TYR A 38 11.31 -18.14 0.78
CA TYR A 38 12.57 -18.87 1.04
C TYR A 38 13.69 -18.62 0.03
N VAL A 39 13.66 -17.49 -0.64
CA VAL A 39 14.72 -17.05 -1.56
C VAL A 39 15.73 -16.25 -0.77
N GLY A 40 17.01 -16.57 -0.90
CA GLY A 40 18.10 -15.89 -0.19
C GLY A 40 18.20 -14.40 -0.55
N LEU A 41 18.80 -13.61 0.34
CA LEU A 41 19.07 -12.19 0.16
C LEU A 41 20.43 -12.00 -0.52
N SER A 42 20.56 -10.95 -1.32
CA SER A 42 21.87 -10.45 -1.74
C SER A 42 22.56 -9.69 -0.60
N GLU A 43 23.88 -9.58 -0.66
CA GLU A 43 24.64 -8.77 0.31
C GLU A 43 24.07 -7.36 0.52
N PRO A 44 23.74 -6.58 -0.56
CA PRO A 44 23.14 -5.28 -0.39
C PRO A 44 21.83 -5.28 0.35
N GLU A 45 20.99 -6.30 0.13
CA GLU A 45 19.70 -6.43 0.83
C GLU A 45 19.91 -6.75 2.31
N LEU A 46 20.87 -7.59 2.63
CA LEU A 46 21.25 -7.90 4.01
C LEU A 46 21.80 -6.66 4.72
N GLU A 47 22.58 -5.83 4.05
CA GLU A 47 23.09 -4.56 4.57
C GLU A 47 21.91 -3.62 4.90
N VAL A 48 20.91 -3.51 4.03
CA VAL A 48 19.68 -2.74 4.32
C VAL A 48 18.97 -3.24 5.55
N LEU A 49 18.85 -4.56 5.71
CA LEU A 49 18.17 -5.15 6.88
C LEU A 49 18.92 -4.91 8.18
N THR A 50 20.25 -5.01 8.17
CA THR A 50 21.08 -4.95 9.39
C THR A 50 21.39 -3.51 9.81
N ASN A 51 21.75 -2.66 8.86
CA ASN A 51 22.23 -1.31 9.14
C ASN A 51 21.15 -0.23 8.96
N GLY A 52 19.93 -0.66 8.61
CA GLY A 52 18.88 0.26 8.21
C GLY A 52 19.17 0.90 6.86
N ALA A 53 18.32 1.79 6.45
CA ALA A 53 18.54 2.53 5.22
C ALA A 53 19.31 3.84 5.44
N ASP A 54 19.99 3.96 6.57
CA ASP A 54 20.91 5.08 6.80
C ASP A 54 21.88 5.30 5.64
N PHE A 55 22.24 4.21 4.95
CA PHE A 55 23.06 4.32 3.75
C PHE A 55 22.32 4.98 2.58
N ILE A 56 20.97 4.99 2.59
CA ILE A 56 20.16 5.67 1.59
C ILE A 56 19.82 7.09 2.03
N GLN A 57 19.59 7.34 3.33
CA GLN A 57 19.14 8.62 3.87
C GLN A 57 20.26 9.60 4.27
N ASN A 58 21.40 9.10 4.77
CA ASN A 58 22.45 9.94 5.34
C ASN A 58 23.45 10.49 4.33
N THR A 59 23.14 10.46 3.04
CA THR A 59 24.01 11.08 2.04
C THR A 59 23.44 12.44 1.65
N ASP A 60 24.24 13.47 1.87
CA ASP A 60 23.86 14.87 1.64
C ASP A 60 23.55 15.22 0.19
N THR A 61 23.83 14.32 -0.76
CA THR A 61 23.62 14.59 -2.18
C THR A 61 23.08 13.38 -2.95
N TYR A 62 22.22 13.65 -3.92
CA TYR A 62 21.72 12.66 -4.89
C TYR A 62 22.82 11.86 -5.58
N VAL A 63 23.95 12.50 -5.91
CA VAL A 63 25.08 11.85 -6.59
C VAL A 63 25.71 10.76 -5.71
N GLN A 64 25.93 11.05 -4.43
CA GLN A 64 26.51 10.11 -3.48
C GLN A 64 25.61 8.87 -3.27
N ASN A 65 24.29 9.07 -3.21
CA ASN A 65 23.33 7.98 -3.11
C ASN A 65 23.37 7.09 -4.35
N THR A 66 23.45 7.68 -5.53
CA THR A 66 23.53 6.94 -6.80
C THR A 66 24.82 6.13 -6.91
N GLU A 67 25.95 6.72 -6.50
CA GLU A 67 27.23 6.02 -6.47
C GLU A 67 27.24 4.85 -5.50
N LYS A 68 26.66 5.02 -4.30
CA LYS A 68 26.53 3.97 -3.30
C LYS A 68 25.67 2.82 -3.80
N ILE A 69 24.50 3.08 -4.41
CA ILE A 69 23.65 2.06 -5.02
C ILE A 69 24.38 1.34 -6.16
N ASN A 70 25.14 2.06 -6.98
CA ASN A 70 25.94 1.45 -8.04
C ASN A 70 27.06 0.54 -7.49
N THR A 71 27.65 0.91 -6.35
CA THR A 71 28.63 0.06 -5.67
C THR A 71 27.97 -1.22 -5.15
N LEU A 72 26.82 -1.10 -4.52
CA LEU A 72 26.02 -2.25 -4.06
C LEU A 72 25.60 -3.18 -5.21
N ASN A 73 25.26 -2.63 -6.37
CA ASN A 73 24.95 -3.43 -7.56
C ASN A 73 26.13 -4.30 -8.05
N LYS A 74 27.36 -3.81 -7.87
CA LYS A 74 28.56 -4.58 -8.27
C LYS A 74 28.87 -5.74 -7.33
N ASN A 75 28.44 -5.65 -6.07
CA ASN A 75 28.70 -6.63 -5.03
C ASN A 75 27.57 -7.66 -4.87
N SER A 76 26.61 -7.70 -5.80
CA SER A 76 25.35 -8.44 -5.63
C SER A 76 25.40 -9.95 -5.89
N ASP A 77 26.58 -10.53 -6.12
CA ASP A 77 26.69 -11.94 -6.58
C ASP A 77 26.55 -12.97 -5.46
N ALA A 78 26.64 -12.57 -4.19
CA ALA A 78 26.46 -13.49 -3.07
C ALA A 78 25.00 -13.57 -2.61
N ILE A 79 24.38 -14.74 -2.69
CA ILE A 79 23.06 -14.99 -2.13
C ILE A 79 23.21 -15.62 -0.75
N ILE A 80 22.77 -14.89 0.27
CA ILE A 80 22.81 -15.34 1.67
C ILE A 80 21.43 -15.87 2.05
N LYS A 81 21.35 -17.10 2.56
CA LYS A 81 20.10 -17.66 3.06
C LYS A 81 19.73 -16.95 4.37
N TYR A 82 18.71 -16.13 4.33
CA TYR A 82 18.22 -15.39 5.48
C TYR A 82 16.71 -15.55 5.62
N ILE A 83 16.22 -15.74 6.84
CA ILE A 83 14.79 -15.80 7.16
C ILE A 83 14.52 -14.70 8.20
N ASP A 84 13.70 -13.74 7.85
CA ASP A 84 13.23 -12.72 8.78
C ASP A 84 11.79 -13.02 9.19
N HIS A 85 11.49 -12.79 10.46
CA HIS A 85 10.14 -12.98 11.01
C HIS A 85 9.31 -11.67 11.03
N ASN A 86 9.91 -10.54 10.64
CA ASN A 86 9.25 -9.23 10.60
C ASN A 86 8.42 -9.04 9.32
N ILE A 87 7.45 -9.94 9.12
CA ILE A 87 6.58 -9.90 7.94
C ILE A 87 5.47 -8.87 8.15
N SER A 88 5.37 -7.93 7.21
CA SER A 88 4.28 -6.95 7.17
C SER A 88 3.29 -7.31 6.05
N LEU A 89 2.01 -7.43 6.40
CA LEU A 89 0.95 -7.73 5.44
C LEU A 89 0.90 -6.71 4.29
N THR A 90 1.12 -5.44 4.59
CA THR A 90 1.09 -4.37 3.59
C THR A 90 2.31 -4.37 2.67
N ALA A 91 3.43 -4.91 3.12
CA ALA A 91 4.65 -5.06 2.36
C ALA A 91 4.72 -6.40 1.60
N LEU A 92 3.85 -7.37 1.94
CA LEU A 92 3.87 -8.71 1.35
C LEU A 92 3.80 -8.72 -0.19
N PRO A 93 2.96 -7.93 -0.89
CA PRO A 93 2.94 -7.92 -2.35
C PRO A 93 4.28 -7.50 -2.96
N SER A 94 4.92 -6.48 -2.38
CA SER A 94 6.28 -6.07 -2.77
C SER A 94 7.31 -7.13 -2.45
N GLY A 95 7.21 -7.77 -1.29
CA GLY A 95 8.07 -8.89 -0.90
C GLY A 95 8.01 -10.05 -1.88
N VAL A 96 6.82 -10.44 -2.31
CA VAL A 96 6.65 -11.49 -3.34
C VAL A 96 7.30 -11.07 -4.67
N MET A 97 7.11 -9.83 -5.10
CA MET A 97 7.75 -9.33 -6.32
C MET A 97 9.28 -9.33 -6.20
N ILE A 98 9.82 -8.89 -5.08
CA ILE A 98 11.26 -8.92 -4.78
C ILE A 98 11.78 -10.36 -4.85
N ALA A 99 11.10 -11.32 -4.24
CA ALA A 99 11.48 -12.73 -4.29
C ALA A 99 11.50 -13.28 -5.73
N LEU A 100 10.49 -12.94 -6.53
CA LEU A 100 10.45 -13.32 -7.95
C LEU A 100 11.62 -12.70 -8.74
N LEU A 101 11.92 -11.42 -8.53
CA LEU A 101 13.03 -10.75 -9.19
C LEU A 101 14.38 -11.40 -8.85
N ARG A 102 14.58 -11.85 -7.61
CA ARG A 102 15.78 -12.60 -7.21
C ARG A 102 15.89 -13.93 -7.94
N LEU A 103 14.78 -14.67 -8.13
CA LEU A 103 14.79 -15.91 -8.88
C LEU A 103 15.28 -15.71 -10.33
N PHE A 104 15.08 -14.54 -10.89
CA PHE A 104 15.58 -14.16 -12.22
C PHE A 104 16.97 -13.51 -12.22
N GLY A 105 17.66 -13.50 -11.06
CA GLY A 105 18.99 -12.92 -10.94
C GLY A 105 19.02 -11.39 -11.12
N ALA A 106 17.92 -10.70 -10.78
CA ALA A 106 17.87 -9.25 -10.88
C ALA A 106 18.86 -8.58 -9.91
N ASN A 107 19.53 -7.53 -10.34
CA ASN A 107 20.40 -6.74 -9.50
C ASN A 107 19.61 -5.89 -8.49
N PHE A 108 20.29 -5.36 -7.47
CA PHE A 108 19.67 -4.60 -6.38
C PHE A 108 18.85 -3.40 -6.89
N PHE A 109 19.32 -2.70 -7.91
CA PHE A 109 18.62 -1.57 -8.51
C PHE A 109 17.24 -1.99 -9.07
N VAL A 110 17.20 -3.08 -9.83
CA VAL A 110 15.98 -3.64 -10.41
C VAL A 110 15.04 -4.11 -9.32
N ILE A 111 15.55 -4.79 -8.30
CA ILE A 111 14.79 -5.23 -7.11
C ILE A 111 14.15 -4.02 -6.43
N TYR A 112 14.93 -2.98 -6.17
CA TYR A 112 14.45 -1.76 -5.50
C TYR A 112 13.35 -1.07 -6.31
N LYS A 113 13.53 -0.91 -7.63
CA LYS A 113 12.56 -0.20 -8.50
C LYS A 113 11.32 -1.04 -8.81
N LEU A 114 11.50 -2.27 -9.28
CA LEU A 114 10.37 -3.09 -9.71
C LEU A 114 9.60 -3.70 -8.54
N GLY A 115 10.21 -3.82 -7.36
CA GLY A 115 9.51 -4.23 -6.15
C GLY A 115 8.38 -3.28 -5.72
N GLN A 116 8.33 -2.06 -6.26
CA GLN A 116 7.27 -1.07 -6.02
C GLN A 116 6.04 -1.27 -6.93
N ILE A 117 6.16 -2.03 -8.03
CA ILE A 117 5.07 -2.23 -9.00
C ILE A 117 3.78 -2.75 -8.35
N PRO A 118 3.81 -3.74 -7.42
CA PRO A 118 2.58 -4.21 -6.78
C PRO A 118 1.83 -3.12 -6.04
N ILE A 119 2.53 -2.15 -5.44
CA ILE A 119 1.92 -1.01 -4.73
C ILE A 119 1.16 -0.13 -5.72
N VAL A 120 1.78 0.19 -6.87
CA VAL A 120 1.14 0.94 -7.95
C VAL A 120 -0.11 0.22 -8.48
N LEU A 121 -0.04 -1.10 -8.64
CA LEU A 121 -1.17 -1.91 -9.09
C LEU A 121 -2.32 -1.88 -8.08
N ILE A 122 -2.04 -2.11 -6.80
CA ILE A 122 -3.04 -2.07 -5.72
C ILE A 122 -3.73 -0.71 -5.69
N TYR A 123 -2.96 0.38 -5.67
CA TYR A 123 -3.51 1.74 -5.70
C TYR A 123 -4.43 1.98 -6.88
N SER A 124 -3.96 1.61 -8.09
CA SER A 124 -4.71 1.79 -9.33
C SER A 124 -6.01 0.98 -9.35
N LEU A 125 -5.98 -0.26 -8.82
CA LEU A 125 -7.16 -1.10 -8.68
C LEU A 125 -8.15 -0.51 -7.66
N CYS A 126 -7.67 -0.02 -6.51
CA CYS A 126 -8.51 0.65 -5.52
C CYS A 126 -9.22 1.86 -6.13
N CYS A 127 -8.48 2.72 -6.85
CA CYS A 127 -9.06 3.86 -7.55
C CYS A 127 -10.10 3.43 -8.59
N TYR A 128 -9.82 2.38 -9.35
CA TYR A 128 -10.76 1.85 -10.35
C TYR A 128 -12.06 1.37 -9.72
N PHE A 129 -11.99 0.53 -8.68
CA PHE A 129 -13.18 0.00 -8.01
C PHE A 129 -13.97 1.11 -7.30
N ALA A 130 -13.29 2.06 -6.65
CA ALA A 130 -13.92 3.21 -6.01
C ALA A 130 -14.67 4.09 -7.03
N MET A 131 -14.03 4.44 -8.16
CA MET A 131 -14.68 5.21 -9.22
C MET A 131 -15.86 4.46 -9.85
N ARG A 132 -15.75 3.15 -10.00
CA ARG A 132 -16.82 2.33 -10.57
C ARG A 132 -18.07 2.31 -9.68
N ARG A 133 -17.88 2.36 -8.35
CA ARG A 133 -18.98 2.31 -7.37
C ARG A 133 -19.81 3.60 -7.31
N LEU A 134 -19.19 4.75 -7.55
CA LEU A 134 -19.86 6.05 -7.47
C LEU A 134 -20.79 6.30 -8.67
N HIS A 135 -21.97 6.87 -8.43
CA HIS A 135 -22.85 7.40 -9.47
C HIS A 135 -22.45 8.82 -9.89
N SER A 136 -22.21 9.68 -8.92
CA SER A 136 -21.72 11.06 -9.10
C SER A 136 -20.47 11.31 -8.28
N GLY A 137 -19.71 12.38 -8.58
CA GLY A 137 -18.47 12.72 -7.88
C GLY A 137 -17.22 11.96 -8.36
N LYS A 138 -17.30 11.19 -9.44
CA LYS A 138 -16.16 10.45 -10.03
C LYS A 138 -14.98 11.37 -10.36
N MET A 139 -15.27 12.58 -10.85
CA MET A 139 -14.22 13.56 -11.16
C MET A 139 -13.49 14.04 -9.92
N ILE A 140 -14.21 14.26 -8.81
CA ILE A 140 -13.60 14.66 -7.54
C ILE A 140 -12.66 13.55 -7.06
N LEU A 141 -13.12 12.29 -7.07
CA LEU A 141 -12.29 11.15 -6.70
C LEU A 141 -11.08 11.00 -7.62
N ALA A 142 -11.26 11.20 -8.94
CA ALA A 142 -10.16 11.16 -9.89
C ALA A 142 -9.10 12.24 -9.61
N VAL A 143 -9.54 13.45 -9.30
CA VAL A 143 -8.64 14.56 -8.92
C VAL A 143 -7.86 14.18 -7.66
N VAL A 144 -8.55 13.70 -6.60
CA VAL A 144 -7.89 13.28 -5.35
C VAL A 144 -6.88 12.14 -5.60
N ALA A 145 -7.27 11.15 -6.41
CA ALA A 145 -6.39 10.03 -6.76
C ALA A 145 -5.16 10.45 -7.60
N MET A 146 -5.25 11.55 -8.31
CA MET A 146 -4.17 12.07 -9.15
C MET A 146 -3.41 13.23 -8.50
N PHE A 147 -3.66 13.55 -7.24
CA PHE A 147 -2.83 14.52 -6.53
C PHE A 147 -1.36 14.09 -6.59
N PRO A 148 -0.42 15.01 -6.83
CA PRO A 148 1.00 14.69 -6.89
C PRO A 148 1.49 13.89 -5.68
N THR A 149 1.04 14.26 -4.47
CA THR A 149 1.37 13.54 -3.23
C THR A 149 0.84 12.10 -3.25
N SER A 150 -0.41 11.90 -3.69
CA SER A 150 -1.01 10.55 -3.76
C SER A 150 -0.26 9.67 -4.76
N LEU A 151 0.10 10.22 -5.93
CA LEU A 151 0.89 9.51 -6.94
C LEU A 151 2.31 9.20 -6.45
N PHE A 152 2.92 10.16 -5.74
CA PHE A 152 4.26 9.98 -5.17
C PHE A 152 4.26 8.85 -4.12
N ILE A 153 3.30 8.85 -3.19
CA ILE A 153 3.14 7.78 -2.19
C ILE A 153 2.89 6.44 -2.88
N ALA A 154 2.00 6.41 -3.89
CA ALA A 154 1.68 5.19 -4.64
C ALA A 154 2.84 4.64 -5.48
N SER A 155 3.82 5.45 -5.81
CA SER A 155 5.02 5.06 -6.57
C SER A 155 6.24 4.76 -5.70
N ASN A 156 6.07 4.66 -4.39
CA ASN A 156 7.11 4.36 -3.44
C ASN A 156 6.72 3.21 -2.50
N TYR A 157 7.69 2.65 -1.77
CA TYR A 157 7.39 1.76 -0.67
C TYR A 157 6.69 2.57 0.43
N SER A 158 5.38 2.41 0.57
CA SER A 158 4.61 3.05 1.63
C SER A 158 3.32 2.28 1.91
N TYR A 159 3.05 2.01 3.18
CA TYR A 159 1.75 1.48 3.60
C TYR A 159 0.62 2.51 3.46
N ASP A 160 0.93 3.82 3.39
CA ASP A 160 -0.09 4.85 3.21
C ASP A 160 -0.83 4.69 1.88
N THR A 161 -0.22 4.04 0.90
CA THR A 161 -0.90 3.63 -0.33
C THR A 161 -2.10 2.72 -0.07
N TRP A 162 -1.97 1.78 0.88
CA TRP A 162 -3.05 0.92 1.33
C TRP A 162 -4.14 1.74 2.01
N VAL A 163 -3.74 2.62 2.93
CA VAL A 163 -4.68 3.49 3.64
C VAL A 163 -5.50 4.30 2.64
N ILE A 164 -4.83 5.07 1.76
CA ILE A 164 -5.51 5.94 0.80
C ILE A 164 -6.40 5.12 -0.14
N GLY A 165 -5.87 4.02 -0.70
CA GLY A 165 -6.60 3.18 -1.65
C GLY A 165 -7.85 2.55 -1.06
N PHE A 166 -7.74 1.91 0.11
CA PHE A 166 -8.87 1.24 0.73
C PHE A 166 -9.85 2.20 1.40
N VAL A 167 -9.40 3.35 1.92
CA VAL A 167 -10.31 4.43 2.35
C VAL A 167 -11.11 4.94 1.16
N MET A 168 -10.51 5.13 -0.02
CA MET A 168 -11.27 5.52 -1.23
C MET A 168 -12.36 4.49 -1.58
N ILE A 169 -12.09 3.19 -1.46
CA ILE A 169 -13.11 2.14 -1.68
C ILE A 169 -14.22 2.28 -0.62
N GLY A 170 -13.87 2.31 0.67
CA GLY A 170 -14.83 2.41 1.77
C GLY A 170 -15.73 3.65 1.62
N MET A 171 -15.14 4.80 1.33
CA MET A 171 -15.86 6.04 1.07
C MET A 171 -16.74 5.97 -0.18
N ALA A 172 -16.28 5.35 -1.25
CA ALA A 172 -17.05 5.19 -2.47
C ALA A 172 -18.29 4.32 -2.25
N TYR A 173 -18.19 3.26 -1.44
CA TYR A 173 -19.35 2.46 -1.04
C TYR A 173 -20.28 3.24 -0.11
N PHE A 174 -19.76 3.97 0.87
CA PHE A 174 -20.57 4.83 1.73
C PHE A 174 -21.36 5.87 0.94
N VAL A 175 -20.65 6.66 0.12
CA VAL A 175 -21.25 7.73 -0.69
C VAL A 175 -22.18 7.16 -1.77
N GLY A 176 -21.77 6.05 -2.43
CA GLY A 176 -22.58 5.36 -3.43
C GLY A 176 -23.91 4.89 -2.86
N ASN A 177 -23.91 4.32 -1.65
CA ASN A 177 -25.12 3.92 -0.94
C ASN A 177 -26.01 5.12 -0.57
N CYS A 178 -25.40 6.27 -0.24
CA CYS A 178 -26.16 7.50 -0.01
C CYS A 178 -26.81 8.04 -1.29
N GLN A 179 -26.18 7.84 -2.45
CA GLN A 179 -26.66 8.31 -3.76
C GLN A 179 -27.77 7.41 -4.35
N GLU A 180 -27.77 6.12 -4.04
CA GLU A 180 -28.79 5.19 -4.50
C GLU A 180 -30.17 5.50 -3.88
N LYS A 181 -31.26 5.24 -4.61
CA LYS A 181 -32.63 5.45 -4.10
C LYS A 181 -33.08 4.34 -3.15
N GLY A 182 -32.46 3.16 -3.22
CA GLY A 182 -32.82 1.98 -2.44
C GLY A 182 -32.13 1.90 -1.08
N VAL A 183 -32.37 0.78 -0.40
CA VAL A 183 -31.71 0.43 0.87
C VAL A 183 -30.33 -0.20 0.61
N VAL A 184 -29.44 -0.03 1.58
CA VAL A 184 -28.08 -0.56 1.52
C VAL A 184 -28.11 -2.09 1.57
N SER A 185 -27.49 -2.74 0.59
CA SER A 185 -27.36 -4.19 0.59
C SER A 185 -26.38 -4.69 1.65
N THR A 186 -26.60 -5.90 2.17
CA THR A 186 -25.63 -6.55 3.07
C THR A 186 -24.25 -6.68 2.44
N LYS A 187 -24.19 -6.97 1.13
CA LYS A 187 -22.95 -7.10 0.38
C LYS A 187 -22.17 -5.77 0.39
N ASP A 188 -22.84 -4.66 0.10
CA ASP A 188 -22.19 -3.35 0.08
C ASP A 188 -21.72 -2.93 1.47
N THR A 189 -22.49 -3.26 2.51
CA THR A 189 -22.07 -3.05 3.91
C THR A 189 -20.79 -3.81 4.22
N ILE A 190 -20.72 -5.09 3.85
CA ILE A 190 -19.54 -5.93 4.09
C ILE A 190 -18.32 -5.37 3.35
N ILE A 191 -18.46 -5.02 2.06
CA ILE A 191 -17.34 -4.49 1.26
C ILE A 191 -16.85 -3.16 1.85
N MET A 192 -17.76 -2.25 2.22
CA MET A 192 -17.44 -0.98 2.85
C MET A 192 -16.64 -1.17 4.14
N VAL A 193 -17.12 -2.03 5.02
CA VAL A 193 -16.50 -2.30 6.32
C VAL A 193 -15.15 -3.00 6.17
N ILE A 194 -15.04 -4.01 5.28
CA ILE A 194 -13.77 -4.68 4.99
C ILE A 194 -12.76 -3.70 4.40
N ALA A 195 -13.17 -2.80 3.50
CA ALA A 195 -12.27 -1.81 2.93
C ALA A 195 -11.70 -0.89 4.03
N PHE A 196 -12.52 -0.39 4.94
CA PHE A 196 -12.02 0.40 6.06
C PHE A 196 -11.14 -0.44 7.01
N ALA A 197 -11.50 -1.69 7.29
CA ALA A 197 -10.69 -2.57 8.12
C ALA A 197 -9.28 -2.79 7.53
N ILE A 198 -9.17 -3.06 6.22
CA ILE A 198 -7.88 -3.21 5.54
C ILE A 198 -7.08 -1.90 5.61
N ALA A 199 -7.73 -0.73 5.49
CA ALA A 199 -7.06 0.56 5.59
C ALA A 199 -6.44 0.82 6.97
N ILE A 200 -6.96 0.19 8.03
CA ILE A 200 -6.52 0.40 9.42
C ILE A 200 -5.31 -0.46 9.77
N ILE A 201 -5.13 -1.61 9.10
CA ILE A 201 -4.05 -2.57 9.40
C ILE A 201 -2.68 -1.89 9.61
N PRO A 202 -2.25 -0.90 8.80
CA PRO A 202 -0.93 -0.30 8.99
C PRO A 202 -0.77 0.54 10.25
N LYS A 203 -1.82 1.22 10.71
CA LYS A 203 -1.78 2.12 11.88
C LYS A 203 -3.13 2.23 12.57
N GLN A 204 -3.12 2.07 13.89
CA GLN A 204 -4.31 2.15 14.76
C GLN A 204 -5.06 3.48 14.68
N ILE A 205 -4.38 4.59 14.45
CA ILE A 205 -5.00 5.92 14.36
C ILE A 205 -6.11 5.98 13.32
N TYR A 206 -6.05 5.12 12.31
CA TYR A 206 -7.06 5.02 11.25
C TYR A 206 -8.34 4.29 11.67
N LEU A 207 -8.42 3.77 12.92
CA LEU A 207 -9.65 3.15 13.48
C LEU A 207 -10.86 4.10 13.38
N ALA A 208 -10.61 5.41 13.38
CA ALA A 208 -11.66 6.42 13.19
C ALA A 208 -12.48 6.21 11.89
N PHE A 209 -11.92 5.61 10.85
CA PHE A 209 -12.67 5.35 9.62
C PHE A 209 -13.80 4.33 9.80
N LEU A 210 -13.72 3.41 10.76
CA LEU A 210 -14.82 2.50 11.08
C LEU A 210 -16.02 3.15 11.77
N VAL A 211 -15.92 4.43 12.13
CA VAL A 211 -17.07 5.21 12.60
C VAL A 211 -17.95 5.65 11.43
N ILE A 212 -17.39 5.83 10.23
CA ILE A 212 -18.11 6.34 9.06
C ILE A 212 -19.36 5.50 8.72
N PRO A 213 -19.32 4.16 8.69
CA PRO A 213 -20.51 3.34 8.46
C PRO A 213 -21.68 3.65 9.40
N PHE A 214 -21.42 4.04 10.65
CA PHE A 214 -22.46 4.37 11.62
C PHE A 214 -23.20 5.69 11.31
N LEU A 215 -22.64 6.52 10.42
CA LEU A 215 -23.26 7.78 9.95
C LEU A 215 -24.30 7.55 8.83
N MET A 216 -24.50 6.29 8.41
CA MET A 216 -25.50 5.96 7.37
C MET A 216 -26.90 6.34 7.84
N LYS A 217 -27.67 6.99 6.95
CA LYS A 217 -29.05 7.40 7.24
C LYS A 217 -29.91 6.17 7.54
N GLN A 218 -30.75 6.29 8.57
CA GLN A 218 -31.59 5.22 9.10
C GLN A 218 -32.62 4.68 8.09
N ASP A 219 -33.10 5.52 7.19
CA ASP A 219 -34.02 5.19 6.11
C ASP A 219 -33.39 4.35 5.00
N LYS A 220 -32.06 4.34 4.93
CA LYS A 220 -31.28 3.52 4.00
C LYS A 220 -31.02 2.10 4.51
N ILE A 221 -31.29 1.82 5.76
CA ILE A 221 -30.96 0.53 6.38
C ILE A 221 -32.22 -0.31 6.54
N GLU A 222 -32.36 -1.37 5.73
CA GLU A 222 -33.48 -2.29 5.80
C GLU A 222 -33.49 -3.08 7.12
N ASN A 223 -32.39 -3.77 7.42
CA ASN A 223 -32.24 -4.54 8.66
C ASN A 223 -31.18 -3.88 9.55
N LYS A 224 -31.62 -2.98 10.42
CA LYS A 224 -30.76 -2.23 11.33
C LYS A 224 -29.90 -3.12 12.22
N LYS A 225 -30.50 -4.18 12.78
CA LYS A 225 -29.79 -5.11 13.67
C LYS A 225 -28.61 -5.77 12.95
N LYS A 226 -28.85 -6.28 11.73
CA LYS A 226 -27.81 -6.92 10.91
C LYS A 226 -26.73 -5.93 10.49
N TYR A 227 -27.12 -4.73 10.04
CA TYR A 227 -26.20 -3.67 9.62
C TYR A 227 -25.24 -3.27 10.74
N TYR A 228 -25.81 -2.89 11.90
CA TYR A 228 -24.99 -2.46 13.04
C TYR A 228 -24.21 -3.61 13.66
N SER A 229 -24.69 -4.86 13.60
CA SER A 229 -23.90 -6.01 14.04
C SER A 229 -22.63 -6.18 13.19
N ILE A 230 -22.71 -6.03 11.86
CA ILE A 230 -21.55 -6.13 10.96
C ILE A 230 -20.56 -5.00 11.29
N CYS A 231 -21.04 -3.76 11.40
CA CYS A 231 -20.19 -2.60 11.68
C CYS A 231 -19.51 -2.71 13.07
N SER A 232 -20.26 -3.09 14.09
CA SER A 232 -19.74 -3.23 15.46
C SER A 232 -18.77 -4.39 15.59
N MET A 233 -19.06 -5.52 14.93
CA MET A 233 -18.16 -6.68 14.94
C MET A 233 -16.79 -6.31 14.34
N ALA A 234 -16.76 -5.63 13.21
CA ALA A 234 -15.51 -5.19 12.61
C ALA A 234 -14.76 -4.18 13.50
N PHE A 235 -15.49 -3.24 14.11
CA PHE A 235 -14.91 -2.27 15.03
C PHE A 235 -14.26 -2.95 16.23
N VAL A 236 -14.96 -3.93 16.84
CA VAL A 236 -14.46 -4.69 17.99
C VAL A 236 -13.25 -5.55 17.60
N ILE A 237 -13.31 -6.28 16.47
CA ILE A 237 -12.18 -7.07 16.00
C ILE A 237 -10.95 -6.18 15.83
N MET A 238 -11.07 -5.07 15.10
CA MET A 238 -9.95 -4.17 14.85
C MET A 238 -9.45 -3.43 16.10
N LEU A 239 -10.27 -3.33 17.14
CA LEU A 239 -9.86 -2.77 18.42
C LEU A 239 -8.99 -3.73 19.24
N PHE A 240 -9.21 -5.06 19.09
CA PHE A 240 -8.49 -6.10 19.85
C PHE A 240 -7.32 -6.72 19.09
N ASP A 241 -7.28 -6.62 17.75
CA ASP A 241 -6.15 -7.10 16.92
C ASP A 241 -4.98 -6.09 16.88
N LEU A 242 -5.14 -4.97 17.53
CA LEU A 242 -4.20 -3.86 17.57
C LEU A 242 -3.60 -3.71 18.96
#